data_991d1cc8e9c18500e2be636baeae4913
#
_entry.id   991d1cc8e9c18500e2be636baeae4913
#
_cell.length_a   1.000
_cell.length_b   1.000
_cell.length_c   1.000
_cell.angle_alpha   90.00
_cell.angle_beta   90.00
_cell.angle_gamma   90.00
#
_symmetry.space_group_name_H-M   'P 1'
#
loop_
_entity.id
_entity.type
_entity.pdbx_description
1 polymer ?
#
loop_
_entity_poly.entity_id
_entity_poly.type
_entity_poly.pdbx_seq_one_letter_code
_entity_poly.pdbx_strand_id
1 'polypeptide(L)'
;MAGRGRRRFRLVALDMDGTLYSSRGYVEELERAIVVLVAEMLGLSMEDAARRLMEAKTRALTTSASLGLLGIRRSEFYERLSQMVNPASHIKPRPGLEDRLRRIKACGVKIALHTNAGRPLARKVLSALDIKPSLFDFIVTSDDAEPKPSPQGYELLLLSAGCRAEQCIYVGDRALAELRTAKMMGMFTVKVGGRESIWADLHAGDIVEALELIEKLIKD
;
A
#
# COMPACT_ATOMS: atom_id res chain seq x y z
N MET A 1 8.33 27.12 27.52
CA MET A 1 8.54 26.64 26.17
C MET A 1 8.94 25.17 26.24
N ALA A 2 8.02 24.25 26.04
CA ALA A 2 8.34 22.82 26.02
C ALA A 2 9.12 22.54 24.74
N GLY A 3 10.37 22.12 24.88
CA GLY A 3 11.22 21.72 23.77
C GLY A 3 10.51 20.65 22.96
N ARG A 4 10.30 20.89 21.65
CA ARG A 4 9.91 19.84 20.71
C ARG A 4 11.03 18.81 20.69
N GLY A 5 10.89 17.76 21.54
CA GLY A 5 11.80 16.62 21.49
C GLY A 5 11.87 16.13 20.05
N ARG A 6 13.09 15.97 19.54
CA ARG A 6 13.36 15.42 18.19
C ARG A 6 12.47 14.21 17.96
N ARG A 7 11.60 14.25 16.94
CA ARG A 7 10.80 13.09 16.52
C ARG A 7 11.76 12.03 15.99
N ARG A 8 12.09 11.06 16.80
CA ARG A 8 12.89 9.93 16.34
C ARG A 8 11.96 8.93 15.68
N PHE A 9 11.91 8.93 14.35
CA PHE A 9 11.16 7.94 13.60
C PHE A 9 11.72 6.53 13.82
N ARG A 10 10.85 5.55 13.93
CA ARG A 10 11.17 4.14 14.18
C ARG A 10 10.62 3.22 13.11
N LEU A 11 9.65 3.68 12.32
CA LEU A 11 8.98 2.92 11.28
C LEU A 11 8.75 3.79 10.05
N VAL A 12 9.05 3.26 8.88
CA VAL A 12 8.56 3.73 7.58
C VAL A 12 7.66 2.63 7.01
N ALA A 13 6.37 2.93 6.90
CA ALA A 13 5.37 2.05 6.31
C ALA A 13 5.07 2.53 4.89
N LEU A 14 5.17 1.64 3.92
CA LEU A 14 5.02 1.93 2.50
C LEU A 14 3.78 1.20 1.96
N ASP A 15 2.93 1.89 1.25
CA ASP A 15 1.99 1.25 0.36
C ASP A 15 2.70 0.66 -0.86
N MET A 16 2.04 -0.21 -1.61
CA MET A 16 2.60 -0.92 -2.76
C MET A 16 2.14 -0.35 -4.10
N ASP A 17 0.84 -0.44 -4.36
CA ASP A 17 0.25 -0.18 -5.69
C ASP A 17 0.04 1.32 -5.93
N GLY A 18 0.75 1.91 -6.89
CA GLY A 18 0.78 3.36 -7.11
C GLY A 18 1.87 4.07 -6.31
N THR A 19 2.50 3.40 -5.34
CA THR A 19 3.55 3.94 -4.46
C THR A 19 4.92 3.39 -4.82
N LEU A 20 5.18 2.08 -4.64
CA LEU A 20 6.47 1.47 -5.01
C LEU A 20 6.69 1.45 -6.52
N TYR A 21 5.64 1.41 -7.28
CA TYR A 21 5.63 1.44 -8.74
C TYR A 21 4.37 2.14 -9.26
N SER A 22 4.44 2.56 -10.53
CA SER A 22 3.28 3.01 -11.30
C SER A 22 3.33 2.34 -12.67
N SER A 23 2.29 1.61 -13.03
CA SER A 23 2.18 0.93 -14.33
C SER A 23 0.74 0.92 -14.82
N ARG A 24 0.45 1.73 -15.83
CA ARG A 24 -0.88 1.78 -16.45
C ARG A 24 -1.29 0.42 -17.04
N GLY A 25 -0.35 -0.25 -17.74
CA GLY A 25 -0.64 -1.55 -18.34
C GLY A 25 -1.00 -2.62 -17.31
N TYR A 26 -0.34 -2.60 -16.13
CA TYR A 26 -0.68 -3.52 -15.06
C TYR A 26 -2.04 -3.19 -14.42
N VAL A 27 -2.34 -1.92 -14.22
CA VAL A 27 -3.66 -1.50 -13.71
C VAL A 27 -4.77 -1.97 -14.65
N GLU A 28 -4.62 -1.79 -15.96
CA GLU A 28 -5.59 -2.22 -16.96
C GLU A 28 -5.76 -3.76 -17.00
N GLU A 29 -4.66 -4.52 -16.88
CA GLU A 29 -4.72 -5.99 -16.75
C GLU A 29 -5.46 -6.41 -15.48
N LEU A 30 -5.09 -5.79 -14.36
CA LEU A 30 -5.66 -6.08 -13.05
C LEU A 30 -7.16 -5.78 -13.00
N GLU A 31 -7.60 -4.62 -13.53
CA GLU A 31 -9.01 -4.25 -13.58
C GLU A 31 -9.85 -5.21 -14.40
N ARG A 32 -9.35 -5.66 -15.57
CA ARG A 32 -10.02 -6.68 -16.37
C ARG A 32 -10.14 -8.01 -15.64
N ALA A 33 -9.04 -8.48 -15.04
CA ALA A 33 -9.04 -9.74 -14.30
C ALA A 33 -9.96 -9.71 -13.07
N ILE A 34 -10.02 -8.57 -12.36
CA ILE A 34 -10.95 -8.38 -11.23
C ILE A 34 -12.40 -8.52 -11.66
N VAL A 35 -12.81 -7.87 -12.76
CA VAL A 35 -14.21 -7.95 -13.24
C VAL A 35 -14.56 -9.37 -13.67
N VAL A 36 -13.66 -10.05 -14.41
CA VAL A 36 -13.84 -11.47 -14.78
C VAL A 36 -14.04 -12.33 -13.54
N LEU A 37 -13.16 -12.20 -12.56
CA LEU A 37 -13.21 -13.02 -11.36
C LEU A 37 -14.45 -12.74 -10.51
N VAL A 38 -14.88 -11.48 -10.39
CA VAL A 38 -16.14 -11.12 -9.70
C VAL A 38 -17.34 -11.73 -10.43
N ALA A 39 -17.37 -11.68 -11.76
CA ALA A 39 -18.43 -12.30 -12.57
C ALA A 39 -18.51 -13.82 -12.31
N GLU A 40 -17.39 -14.50 -12.34
CA GLU A 40 -17.32 -15.95 -12.07
C GLU A 40 -17.75 -16.30 -10.64
N MET A 41 -17.20 -15.58 -9.63
CA MET A 41 -17.48 -15.89 -8.23
C MET A 41 -18.92 -15.61 -7.81
N LEU A 42 -19.62 -14.70 -8.50
CA LEU A 42 -21.00 -14.34 -8.21
C LEU A 42 -22.02 -14.93 -9.21
N GLY A 43 -21.56 -15.62 -10.25
CA GLY A 43 -22.44 -16.15 -11.31
C GLY A 43 -23.16 -15.06 -12.09
N LEU A 44 -22.47 -13.94 -12.37
CA LEU A 44 -23.02 -12.75 -13.03
C LEU A 44 -22.51 -12.60 -14.46
N SER A 45 -23.23 -11.79 -15.26
CA SER A 45 -22.68 -11.27 -16.51
C SER A 45 -21.50 -10.32 -16.20
N MET A 46 -20.59 -10.11 -17.17
CA MET A 46 -19.49 -9.15 -17.05
C MET A 46 -19.97 -7.73 -16.77
N GLU A 47 -21.07 -7.32 -17.41
CA GLU A 47 -21.68 -6.01 -17.24
C GLU A 47 -22.22 -5.83 -15.81
N ASP A 48 -22.97 -6.82 -15.29
CA ASP A 48 -23.50 -6.77 -13.93
C ASP A 48 -22.41 -6.82 -12.87
N ALA A 49 -21.37 -7.62 -13.10
CA ALA A 49 -20.21 -7.68 -12.22
C ALA A 49 -19.47 -6.33 -12.15
N ALA A 50 -19.22 -5.71 -13.31
CA ALA A 50 -18.59 -4.38 -13.38
C ALA A 50 -19.42 -3.33 -12.65
N ARG A 51 -20.75 -3.31 -12.89
CA ARG A 51 -21.67 -2.38 -12.24
C ARG A 51 -21.68 -2.55 -10.72
N ARG A 52 -21.87 -3.79 -10.22
CA ARG A 52 -21.87 -4.08 -8.77
C ARG A 52 -20.54 -3.75 -8.10
N LEU A 53 -19.43 -4.05 -8.77
CA LEU A 53 -18.10 -3.70 -8.27
C LEU A 53 -17.93 -2.17 -8.18
N MET A 54 -18.37 -1.42 -9.18
CA MET A 54 -18.32 0.04 -9.17
C MET A 54 -19.16 0.61 -8.03
N GLU A 55 -20.40 0.15 -7.84
CA GLU A 55 -21.27 0.55 -6.73
C GLU A 55 -20.64 0.25 -5.36
N ALA A 56 -20.03 -0.93 -5.20
CA ALA A 56 -19.34 -1.28 -3.97
C ALA A 56 -18.10 -0.38 -3.74
N LYS A 57 -17.32 -0.08 -4.80
CA LYS A 57 -16.14 0.80 -4.71
C LYS A 57 -16.50 2.24 -4.34
N THR A 58 -17.65 2.77 -4.73
CA THR A 58 -18.07 4.12 -4.28
C THR A 58 -18.28 4.21 -2.77
N ARG A 59 -18.64 3.10 -2.12
CA ARG A 59 -18.83 3.04 -0.65
C ARG A 59 -17.55 2.69 0.09
N ALA A 60 -16.78 1.75 -0.46
CA ALA A 60 -15.63 1.15 0.23
C ALA A 60 -14.27 1.78 -0.13
N LEU A 61 -14.20 2.64 -1.15
CA LEU A 61 -13.02 3.34 -1.67
C LEU A 61 -11.96 2.42 -2.29
N THR A 62 -11.94 1.13 -2.01
CA THR A 62 -10.94 0.18 -2.51
C THR A 62 -11.59 -1.12 -2.97
N THR A 63 -10.96 -1.79 -3.93
CA THR A 63 -11.43 -3.11 -4.41
C THR A 63 -11.50 -4.12 -3.25
N SER A 64 -10.42 -4.23 -2.45
CA SER A 64 -10.36 -5.20 -1.36
C SER A 64 -11.45 -5.00 -0.30
N ALA A 65 -11.76 -3.75 0.05
CA ALA A 65 -12.87 -3.46 0.97
C ALA A 65 -14.23 -3.72 0.32
N SER A 66 -14.35 -3.55 -1.02
CA SER A 66 -15.57 -3.84 -1.77
C SER A 66 -15.93 -5.32 -1.78
N LEU A 67 -14.93 -6.23 -1.76
CA LEU A 67 -15.17 -7.67 -1.78
C LEU A 67 -16.05 -8.14 -0.63
N GLY A 68 -15.84 -7.55 0.58
CA GLY A 68 -16.68 -7.82 1.75
C GLY A 68 -18.15 -7.43 1.53
N LEU A 69 -18.41 -6.29 0.88
CA LEU A 69 -19.77 -5.85 0.52
C LEU A 69 -20.44 -6.75 -0.53
N LEU A 70 -19.64 -7.42 -1.35
CA LEU A 70 -20.09 -8.36 -2.37
C LEU A 70 -20.21 -9.81 -1.86
N GLY A 71 -19.88 -10.05 -0.58
CA GLY A 71 -19.88 -11.40 -0.01
C GLY A 71 -18.75 -12.30 -0.53
N ILE A 72 -17.71 -11.72 -1.12
CA ILE A 72 -16.57 -12.45 -1.68
C ILE A 72 -15.46 -12.59 -0.61
N ARG A 73 -14.98 -13.80 -0.40
CA ARG A 73 -13.87 -14.10 0.49
C ARG A 73 -12.55 -13.61 -0.10
N ARG A 74 -11.89 -12.64 0.55
CA ARG A 74 -10.67 -11.98 0.06
C ARG A 74 -9.51 -12.95 -0.22
N SER A 75 -9.25 -13.90 0.68
CA SER A 75 -8.14 -14.86 0.50
C SER A 75 -8.31 -15.70 -0.77
N GLU A 76 -9.52 -16.24 -1.01
CA GLU A 76 -9.81 -16.99 -2.22
C GLU A 76 -9.73 -16.13 -3.48
N PHE A 77 -10.27 -14.91 -3.40
CA PHE A 77 -10.22 -13.95 -4.51
C PHE A 77 -8.76 -13.63 -4.92
N TYR A 78 -7.90 -13.30 -3.96
CA TYR A 78 -6.51 -12.93 -4.28
C TYR A 78 -5.64 -14.13 -4.67
N GLU A 79 -5.95 -15.33 -4.18
CA GLU A 79 -5.31 -16.56 -4.65
C GLU A 79 -5.57 -16.75 -6.15
N ARG A 80 -6.86 -16.72 -6.55
CA ARG A 80 -7.27 -16.86 -7.95
C ARG A 80 -6.78 -15.70 -8.81
N LEU A 81 -6.91 -14.44 -8.34
CA LEU A 81 -6.46 -13.26 -9.08
C LEU A 81 -4.96 -13.33 -9.34
N SER A 82 -4.17 -13.81 -8.38
CA SER A 82 -2.74 -13.95 -8.55
C SER A 82 -2.35 -14.91 -9.68
N GLN A 83 -3.21 -15.88 -10.01
CA GLN A 83 -2.99 -16.81 -11.13
C GLN A 83 -3.37 -16.21 -12.48
N MET A 84 -4.25 -15.20 -12.49
CA MET A 84 -4.78 -14.57 -13.71
C MET A 84 -3.91 -13.45 -14.25
N VAL A 85 -3.03 -12.84 -13.43
CA VAL A 85 -2.24 -11.66 -13.80
C VAL A 85 -0.74 -11.91 -13.75
N ASN A 86 -0.01 -11.20 -14.61
CA ASN A 86 1.45 -11.28 -14.66
C ASN A 86 2.12 -9.91 -14.46
N PRO A 87 2.36 -9.48 -13.21
CA PRO A 87 3.02 -8.19 -12.93
C PRO A 87 4.33 -7.99 -13.69
N ALA A 88 5.13 -9.05 -13.88
CA ALA A 88 6.44 -8.96 -14.55
C ALA A 88 6.36 -8.52 -16.02
N SER A 89 5.20 -8.67 -16.67
CA SER A 89 4.99 -8.16 -18.03
C SER A 89 4.88 -6.63 -18.09
N HIS A 90 4.56 -5.97 -17.00
CA HIS A 90 4.21 -4.55 -16.96
C HIS A 90 5.03 -3.73 -15.97
N ILE A 91 5.51 -4.37 -14.89
CA ILE A 91 6.29 -3.73 -13.83
C ILE A 91 7.77 -4.04 -14.08
N LYS A 92 8.60 -3.01 -13.95
CA LYS A 92 10.06 -3.14 -14.07
C LYS A 92 10.73 -2.75 -12.75
N PRO A 93 11.87 -3.37 -12.41
CA PRO A 93 12.69 -2.95 -11.30
C PRO A 93 12.99 -1.46 -11.37
N ARG A 94 12.96 -0.78 -10.23
CA ARG A 94 13.22 0.66 -10.16
C ARG A 94 14.63 0.90 -9.62
N PRO A 95 15.55 1.46 -10.45
CA PRO A 95 16.91 1.73 -10.01
C PRO A 95 16.96 2.58 -8.73
N GLY A 96 17.80 2.17 -7.78
CA GLY A 96 18.02 2.90 -6.54
C GLY A 96 16.97 2.71 -5.44
N LEU A 97 15.83 2.07 -5.72
CA LEU A 97 14.77 1.87 -4.73
C LEU A 97 15.24 1.00 -3.55
N GLU A 98 15.80 -0.18 -3.86
CA GLU A 98 16.29 -1.09 -2.82
C GLU A 98 17.41 -0.48 -1.99
N ASP A 99 18.37 0.22 -2.63
CA ASP A 99 19.49 0.87 -1.94
C ASP A 99 19.02 1.95 -0.96
N ARG A 100 17.99 2.71 -1.32
CA ARG A 100 17.42 3.71 -0.42
C ARG A 100 16.71 3.08 0.77
N LEU A 101 15.96 2.02 0.55
CA LEU A 101 15.34 1.27 1.64
C LEU A 101 16.42 0.72 2.60
N ARG A 102 17.50 0.16 2.07
CA ARG A 102 18.65 -0.31 2.87
C ARG A 102 19.30 0.83 3.68
N ARG A 103 19.43 2.03 3.11
CA ARG A 103 19.98 3.20 3.83
C ARG A 103 19.08 3.62 4.99
N ILE A 104 17.75 3.63 4.81
CA ILE A 104 16.82 3.91 5.90
C ILE A 104 16.95 2.88 7.02
N LYS A 105 17.03 1.57 6.67
CA LYS A 105 17.27 0.51 7.66
C LYS A 105 18.60 0.69 8.41
N ALA A 106 19.65 1.11 7.72
CA ALA A 106 20.95 1.39 8.34
C ALA A 106 20.91 2.53 9.39
N CYS A 107 19.90 3.42 9.32
CA CYS A 107 19.62 4.41 10.36
C CYS A 107 18.89 3.83 11.59
N GLY A 108 18.66 2.52 11.65
CA GLY A 108 17.93 1.85 12.74
C GLY A 108 16.41 1.98 12.67
N VAL A 109 15.87 2.37 11.51
CA VAL A 109 14.44 2.51 11.26
C VAL A 109 13.92 1.24 10.58
N LYS A 110 12.83 0.69 11.10
CA LYS A 110 12.14 -0.47 10.51
C LYS A 110 11.39 -0.06 9.24
N ILE A 111 11.28 -0.97 8.29
CA ILE A 111 10.52 -0.76 7.06
C ILE A 111 9.40 -1.79 6.99
N ALA A 112 8.19 -1.35 6.70
CA ALA A 112 7.04 -2.21 6.50
C ALA A 112 6.38 -1.97 5.15
N LEU A 113 5.79 -3.03 4.58
CA LEU A 113 4.87 -2.95 3.46
C LEU A 113 3.44 -3.06 3.97
N HIS A 114 2.54 -2.19 3.52
CA HIS A 114 1.12 -2.21 3.85
C HIS A 114 0.27 -2.12 2.58
N THR A 115 -0.23 -3.25 2.12
CA THR A 115 -1.01 -3.31 0.87
C THR A 115 -2.40 -3.89 1.08
N ASN A 116 -3.36 -3.45 0.27
CA ASN A 116 -4.69 -4.05 0.17
C ASN A 116 -4.72 -5.30 -0.72
N ALA A 117 -3.65 -5.62 -1.42
CA ALA A 117 -3.52 -6.88 -2.13
C ALA A 117 -3.39 -8.05 -1.14
N GLY A 118 -3.84 -9.24 -1.54
CA GLY A 118 -3.54 -10.47 -0.80
C GLY A 118 -2.07 -10.87 -0.96
N ARG A 119 -1.58 -11.69 -0.04
CA ARG A 119 -0.18 -12.11 0.03
C ARG A 119 0.37 -12.76 -1.26
N PRO A 120 -0.39 -13.62 -1.99
CA PRO A 120 0.09 -14.20 -3.23
C PRO A 120 0.39 -13.14 -4.29
N LEU A 121 -0.50 -12.16 -4.45
CA LEU A 121 -0.34 -11.08 -5.42
C LEU A 121 0.80 -10.12 -5.02
N ALA A 122 0.89 -9.76 -3.73
CA ALA A 122 1.96 -8.92 -3.22
C ALA A 122 3.35 -9.52 -3.48
N ARG A 123 3.51 -10.83 -3.30
CA ARG A 123 4.77 -11.55 -3.62
C ARG A 123 5.13 -11.46 -5.10
N LYS A 124 4.16 -11.60 -6.01
CA LYS A 124 4.39 -11.47 -7.46
C LYS A 124 4.83 -10.06 -7.84
N VAL A 125 4.21 -9.03 -7.25
CA VAL A 125 4.58 -7.63 -7.49
C VAL A 125 5.99 -7.34 -6.97
N LEU A 126 6.32 -7.76 -5.74
CA LEU A 126 7.66 -7.60 -5.20
C LEU A 126 8.72 -8.32 -6.05
N SER A 127 8.41 -9.53 -6.56
CA SER A 127 9.29 -10.25 -7.48
C SER A 127 9.49 -9.50 -8.80
N ALA A 128 8.44 -8.89 -9.35
CA ALA A 128 8.54 -8.09 -10.58
C ALA A 128 9.37 -6.81 -10.38
N LEU A 129 9.39 -6.26 -9.16
CA LEU A 129 10.22 -5.13 -8.76
C LEU A 129 11.66 -5.51 -8.42
N ASP A 130 12.00 -6.80 -8.41
CA ASP A 130 13.27 -7.36 -7.92
C ASP A 130 13.56 -6.96 -6.45
N ILE A 131 12.52 -6.87 -5.63
CA ILE A 131 12.62 -6.57 -4.20
C ILE A 131 12.39 -7.83 -3.39
N LYS A 132 13.40 -8.21 -2.59
CA LYS A 132 13.27 -9.36 -1.69
C LYS A 132 12.32 -9.03 -0.53
N PRO A 133 11.32 -9.89 -0.22
CA PRO A 133 10.44 -9.67 0.93
C PRO A 133 11.16 -9.48 2.26
N SER A 134 12.34 -10.06 2.43
CA SER A 134 13.20 -9.91 3.63
C SER A 134 13.75 -8.50 3.84
N LEU A 135 13.60 -7.61 2.86
CA LEU A 135 13.92 -6.19 3.02
C LEU A 135 12.95 -5.50 3.99
N PHE A 136 11.70 -5.96 4.03
CA PHE A 136 10.69 -5.47 4.96
C PHE A 136 10.76 -6.22 6.28
N ASP A 137 10.70 -5.48 7.39
CA ASP A 137 10.62 -6.06 8.74
C ASP A 137 9.22 -6.66 8.98
N PHE A 138 8.18 -6.07 8.33
CA PHE A 138 6.80 -6.54 8.35
C PHE A 138 6.15 -6.36 6.98
N ILE A 139 5.26 -7.27 6.62
CA ILE A 139 4.39 -7.16 5.44
C ILE A 139 2.96 -7.40 5.91
N VAL A 140 2.14 -6.36 5.88
CA VAL A 140 0.71 -6.40 6.19
C VAL A 140 -0.08 -6.35 4.89
N THR A 141 -0.92 -7.36 4.68
CA THR A 141 -1.76 -7.56 3.49
C THR A 141 -3.23 -7.62 3.89
N SER A 142 -4.14 -7.70 2.94
CA SER A 142 -5.56 -7.94 3.21
C SER A 142 -5.87 -9.31 3.83
N ASP A 143 -4.88 -10.20 3.91
CA ASP A 143 -5.00 -11.49 4.61
C ASP A 143 -4.74 -11.36 6.12
N ASP A 144 -4.08 -10.28 6.55
CA ASP A 144 -3.64 -10.06 7.93
C ASP A 144 -4.58 -9.11 8.69
N ALA A 145 -5.24 -8.19 7.99
CA ALA A 145 -6.11 -7.16 8.58
C ALA A 145 -7.21 -6.73 7.60
N GLU A 146 -8.23 -6.05 8.11
CA GLU A 146 -9.21 -5.39 7.24
C GLU A 146 -8.52 -4.36 6.34
N PRO A 147 -8.88 -4.34 5.03
CA PRO A 147 -8.18 -3.48 4.07
C PRO A 147 -8.39 -1.99 4.36
N LYS A 148 -7.41 -1.19 3.99
CA LYS A 148 -7.50 0.28 4.00
C LYS A 148 -8.81 0.74 3.31
N PRO A 149 -9.54 1.69 3.86
CA PRO A 149 -9.14 2.66 4.88
C PRO A 149 -9.34 2.21 6.34
N SER A 150 -9.62 0.93 6.64
CA SER A 150 -9.72 0.44 8.01
C SER A 150 -8.44 0.74 8.80
N PRO A 151 -8.51 1.14 10.09
CA PRO A 151 -7.34 1.39 10.93
C PRO A 151 -6.57 0.12 11.31
N GLN A 152 -7.19 -1.07 11.22
CA GLN A 152 -6.60 -2.32 11.73
C GLN A 152 -5.20 -2.64 11.18
N GLY A 153 -4.98 -2.46 9.87
CA GLY A 153 -3.66 -2.69 9.27
C GLY A 153 -2.60 -1.71 9.80
N TYR A 154 -2.97 -0.47 10.06
CA TYR A 154 -2.08 0.53 10.65
C TYR A 154 -1.77 0.22 12.12
N GLU A 155 -2.76 -0.22 12.89
CA GLU A 155 -2.59 -0.66 14.28
C GLU A 155 -1.64 -1.86 14.36
N LEU A 156 -1.82 -2.84 13.46
CA LEU A 156 -0.95 -4.00 13.34
C LEU A 156 0.50 -3.61 13.03
N LEU A 157 0.72 -2.64 12.14
CA LEU A 157 2.06 -2.11 11.85
C LEU A 157 2.71 -1.48 13.09
N LEU A 158 1.99 -0.62 13.81
CA LEU A 158 2.50 0.04 15.02
C LEU A 158 2.82 -0.97 16.11
N LEU A 159 1.94 -1.95 16.33
CA LEU A 159 2.13 -3.03 17.29
C LEU A 159 3.39 -3.86 16.95
N SER A 160 3.51 -4.29 15.68
CA SER A 160 4.65 -5.09 15.20
C SER A 160 5.98 -4.34 15.27
N ALA A 161 5.93 -3.02 15.05
CA ALA A 161 7.12 -2.17 15.17
C ALA A 161 7.47 -1.83 16.62
N GLY A 162 6.53 -1.94 17.56
CA GLY A 162 6.67 -1.51 18.94
C GLY A 162 6.87 0.01 19.03
N CYS A 163 6.13 0.78 18.22
CA CYS A 163 6.26 2.25 18.19
C CYS A 163 4.88 2.93 18.26
N ARG A 164 4.89 4.22 18.63
CA ARG A 164 3.70 5.07 18.60
C ARG A 164 3.50 5.64 17.20
N ALA A 165 2.28 6.10 16.89
CA ALA A 165 1.93 6.66 15.59
C ALA A 165 2.83 7.83 15.19
N GLU A 166 3.17 8.74 16.13
CA GLU A 166 4.04 9.89 15.86
C GLU A 166 5.50 9.50 15.50
N GLN A 167 5.85 8.24 15.71
CA GLN A 167 7.15 7.67 15.36
C GLN A 167 7.11 6.90 14.03
N CYS A 168 5.97 6.90 13.35
CA CYS A 168 5.77 6.26 12.06
C CYS A 168 5.65 7.28 10.93
N ILE A 169 6.36 7.05 9.84
CA ILE A 169 6.14 7.70 8.55
C ILE A 169 5.31 6.73 7.69
N TYR A 170 4.18 7.20 7.19
CA TYR A 170 3.36 6.45 6.25
C TYR A 170 3.45 7.05 4.85
N VAL A 171 3.79 6.25 3.86
CA VAL A 171 3.97 6.65 2.46
C VAL A 171 2.90 5.99 1.59
N GLY A 172 2.16 6.77 0.81
CA GLY A 172 1.11 6.26 -0.07
C GLY A 172 0.74 7.23 -1.18
N ASP A 173 0.02 6.76 -2.18
CA ASP A 173 -0.44 7.56 -3.33
C ASP A 173 -1.90 8.04 -3.18
N ARG A 174 -2.71 7.36 -2.35
CA ARG A 174 -4.16 7.59 -2.26
C ARG A 174 -4.57 8.34 -1.00
N ALA A 175 -4.89 9.63 -1.18
CA ALA A 175 -5.20 10.54 -0.07
C ALA A 175 -6.33 10.03 0.86
N LEU A 176 -7.48 9.62 0.31
CA LEU A 176 -8.65 9.23 1.11
C LEU A 176 -8.61 7.78 1.58
N ALA A 177 -8.07 6.89 0.76
CA ALA A 177 -8.04 5.47 1.08
C ALA A 177 -6.90 5.09 2.04
N GLU A 178 -5.86 5.94 2.17
CA GLU A 178 -4.63 5.62 2.89
C GLU A 178 -4.20 6.73 3.83
N LEU A 179 -3.80 7.90 3.27
CA LEU A 179 -3.15 8.94 4.06
C LEU A 179 -4.06 9.55 5.11
N ARG A 180 -5.37 9.68 4.83
CA ARG A 180 -6.35 10.20 5.79
C ARG A 180 -6.33 9.39 7.08
N THR A 181 -6.42 8.07 7.00
CA THR A 181 -6.42 7.21 8.19
C THR A 181 -5.09 7.30 8.92
N ALA A 182 -3.96 7.19 8.22
CA ALA A 182 -2.63 7.34 8.83
C ALA A 182 -2.47 8.68 9.56
N LYS A 183 -2.90 9.79 8.91
CA LYS A 183 -2.83 11.14 9.49
C LYS A 183 -3.71 11.28 10.72
N MET A 184 -4.96 10.77 10.68
CA MET A 184 -5.89 10.82 11.81
C MET A 184 -5.39 10.00 13.01
N MET A 185 -4.60 8.96 12.79
CA MET A 185 -3.93 8.19 13.84
C MET A 185 -2.68 8.90 14.40
N GLY A 186 -2.23 10.00 13.80
CA GLY A 186 -1.06 10.78 14.24
C GLY A 186 0.25 10.41 13.56
N MET A 187 0.23 9.60 12.51
CA MET A 187 1.43 9.30 11.72
C MET A 187 1.87 10.52 10.90
N PHE A 188 3.16 10.62 10.62
CA PHE A 188 3.68 11.54 9.63
C PHE A 188 3.43 10.96 8.23
N THR A 189 2.84 11.75 7.34
CA THR A 189 2.35 11.23 6.06
C THR A 189 3.08 11.84 4.88
N VAL A 190 3.49 10.99 3.93
CA VAL A 190 4.14 11.38 2.68
C VAL A 190 3.30 10.90 1.51
N LYS A 191 2.87 11.84 0.67
CA LYS A 191 2.14 11.51 -0.55
C LYS A 191 3.10 11.36 -1.73
N VAL A 192 2.91 10.27 -2.47
CA VAL A 192 3.65 10.01 -3.72
C VAL A 192 2.75 10.33 -4.90
N GLY A 193 3.29 11.08 -5.87
CA GLY A 193 2.63 11.39 -7.13
C GLY A 193 1.32 12.17 -7.01
N GLY A 194 0.73 12.49 -8.16
CA GLY A 194 -0.55 13.17 -8.27
C GLY A 194 -0.55 14.59 -7.67
N ARG A 195 -1.75 15.07 -7.27
CA ARG A 195 -1.93 16.39 -6.67
C ARG A 195 -1.60 16.38 -5.18
N GLU A 196 -1.21 17.53 -4.64
CA GLU A 196 -1.06 17.74 -3.19
C GLU A 196 -2.35 17.42 -2.43
N SER A 197 -2.20 17.10 -1.16
CA SER A 197 -3.33 16.72 -0.31
C SER A 197 -3.15 17.27 1.11
N ILE A 198 -4.24 17.75 1.71
CA ILE A 198 -4.28 18.14 3.13
C ILE A 198 -3.98 16.96 4.09
N TRP A 199 -4.07 15.74 3.58
CA TRP A 199 -3.76 14.52 4.32
C TRP A 199 -2.28 14.11 4.26
N ALA A 200 -1.42 14.96 3.67
CA ALA A 200 0.03 14.73 3.59
C ALA A 200 0.79 15.83 4.30
N ASP A 201 1.83 15.45 5.07
CA ASP A 201 2.80 16.38 5.65
C ASP A 201 3.87 16.75 4.63
N LEU A 202 4.20 15.81 3.72
CA LEU A 202 5.10 16.02 2.59
C LEU A 202 4.51 15.44 1.31
N HIS A 203 4.97 15.97 0.20
CA HIS A 203 4.65 15.50 -1.14
C HIS A 203 5.93 15.25 -1.93
N ALA A 204 5.96 14.14 -2.66
CA ALA A 204 7.05 13.75 -3.55
C ALA A 204 6.47 13.30 -4.90
N GLY A 205 7.19 13.55 -5.97
CA GLY A 205 6.77 13.15 -7.32
C GLY A 205 6.75 11.64 -7.50
N ASP A 206 7.66 10.93 -6.80
CA ASP A 206 7.76 9.48 -6.84
C ASP A 206 8.35 8.89 -5.55
N ILE A 207 8.42 7.55 -5.47
CA ILE A 207 8.91 6.87 -4.27
C ILE A 207 10.40 7.13 -4.01
N VAL A 208 11.21 7.32 -5.04
CA VAL A 208 12.66 7.56 -4.88
C VAL A 208 12.88 8.90 -4.22
N GLU A 209 12.18 9.94 -4.69
CA GLU A 209 12.19 11.26 -4.07
C GLU A 209 11.61 11.22 -2.63
N ALA A 210 10.51 10.50 -2.42
CA ALA A 210 9.93 10.34 -1.09
C ALA A 210 10.95 9.75 -0.10
N LEU A 211 11.67 8.70 -0.49
CA LEU A 211 12.69 8.07 0.35
C LEU A 211 13.90 8.98 0.59
N GLU A 212 14.26 9.84 -0.38
CA GLU A 212 15.29 10.87 -0.17
C GLU A 212 14.91 11.88 0.91
N LEU A 213 13.68 12.38 0.84
CA LEU A 213 13.14 13.31 1.83
C LEU A 213 13.05 12.66 3.22
N ILE A 214 12.61 11.40 3.28
CA ILE A 214 12.53 10.62 4.51
C ILE A 214 13.92 10.38 5.10
N GLU A 215 14.91 10.04 4.27
CA GLU A 215 16.29 9.83 4.73
C GLU A 215 16.87 11.10 5.39
N LYS A 216 16.59 12.30 4.84
CA LYS A 216 16.96 13.58 5.43
C LYS A 216 16.25 13.79 6.78
N LEU A 217 14.93 13.59 6.82
CA LEU A 217 14.13 13.73 8.05
C LEU A 217 14.56 12.81 9.20
N ILE A 218 15.11 11.64 8.90
CA ILE A 218 15.57 10.67 9.91
C ILE A 218 16.94 11.09 10.47
N LYS A 219 17.78 11.73 9.65
CA LYS A 219 19.13 12.16 10.04
C LYS A 219 19.16 13.49 10.80
N ASP A 220 18.18 14.37 10.56
CA ASP A 220 18.01 15.65 11.26
C ASP A 220 17.41 15.46 12.68
#